data_51cbe42ed5f4c5b7dfb35d5c93051f7c
#
_entry.id   51cbe42ed5f4c5b7dfb35d5c93051f7c
#
_cell.length_a   1.000
_cell.length_b   1.000
_cell.length_c   1.000
_cell.angle_alpha   90.00
_cell.angle_beta   90.00
_cell.angle_gamma   90.00
#
_symmetry.space_group_name_H-M   'P 1'
#
loop_
_entity.id
_entity.type
_entity.pdbx_description
1 polymer ?
#
loop_
_entity_poly.entity_id
_entity_poly.type
_entity_poly.pdbx_seq_one_letter_code
_entity_poly.pdbx_strand_id
1 'polypeptide(L)'
;TLMRSSAASDVYKRQGYTHIELMGIAEYPYDGSWGYQVTGYYAPTARYGTPKDFMYFVDYMHEKGIGVILDWVPAHFPKDAHGLANFDGSCVYEYADPRKGEHPDWGTKVFDYSKNEVANFLIANGMFWVDKFHIDGLRVDAVASMLYLDYGRTDGNWVPNKYGDNGNLEAISFLKHFNSMLKKRFPQAITIAEESTAWPMVSGDPDNGECLGFTFKWNMGWMHDFLEYMKLDPYFRKFNHSKMTFSLMYAYSENFILVLSHDEVVHLKCSMLGKMPGDREDKFKNLKLAYAYMCGHPGKKLLFMGQEFGQWNEWSEKRALDWYLLEDESHTELKDFTKKCLKLNKNYPCLYATDYSSEGFRWINANDKDNSVLSFMRISPNGKKNLLFVLNFTPVERDSFRIGVPFKTKYKLVLGDNEADQKKTLTAVKGDCDGYPQSLLIDLHKYGIAVYEFNGDVSKVQPSKI
;
A
#
# COMPACT_ATOMS: atom_id res chain seq x y z
N THR A 1 -5.54 -28.35 4.31
CA THR A 1 -5.37 -26.89 4.49
C THR A 1 -3.91 -26.50 4.32
N LEU A 2 -2.97 -27.14 4.99
CA LEU A 2 -1.52 -26.84 4.91
C LEU A 2 -0.95 -26.98 3.48
N MET A 3 -1.27 -28.05 2.75
CA MET A 3 -0.82 -28.23 1.36
C MET A 3 -1.38 -27.16 0.40
N ARG A 4 -2.57 -26.61 0.68
CA ARG A 4 -3.12 -25.50 -0.14
C ARG A 4 -2.41 -24.19 0.11
N SER A 5 -2.03 -23.89 1.35
CA SER A 5 -1.26 -22.68 1.70
C SER A 5 0.15 -22.71 1.12
N SER A 6 0.82 -23.89 1.14
CA SER A 6 2.15 -24.06 0.53
C SER A 6 2.13 -23.89 -1.00
N ALA A 7 1.09 -24.42 -1.67
CA ALA A 7 0.92 -24.22 -3.10
C ALA A 7 0.68 -22.74 -3.47
N ALA A 8 -0.09 -22.01 -2.66
CA ALA A 8 -0.30 -20.58 -2.83
C ALA A 8 1.01 -19.79 -2.68
N SER A 9 1.86 -20.16 -1.72
CA SER A 9 3.17 -19.52 -1.49
C SER A 9 4.10 -19.60 -2.70
N ASP A 10 4.16 -20.76 -3.34
CA ASP A 10 4.95 -20.94 -4.56
C ASP A 10 4.43 -20.09 -5.73
N VAL A 11 3.11 -19.85 -5.78
CA VAL A 11 2.49 -18.97 -6.76
C VAL A 11 2.90 -17.52 -6.50
N TYR A 12 2.78 -17.02 -5.27
CA TYR A 12 3.14 -15.63 -4.94
C TYR A 12 4.62 -15.34 -5.17
N LYS A 13 5.52 -16.25 -4.81
CA LYS A 13 6.95 -16.10 -5.11
C LYS A 13 7.21 -16.03 -6.63
N ARG A 14 6.58 -16.91 -7.42
CA ARG A 14 6.73 -16.91 -8.89
C ARG A 14 6.17 -15.63 -9.53
N GLN A 15 5.18 -15.00 -8.90
CA GLN A 15 4.65 -13.72 -9.33
C GLN A 15 5.60 -12.56 -9.01
N GLY A 16 6.39 -12.64 -7.94
CA GLY A 16 7.39 -11.65 -7.58
C GLY A 16 7.11 -10.89 -6.29
N TYR A 17 6.10 -11.30 -5.51
CA TYR A 17 5.87 -10.76 -4.17
C TYR A 17 7.04 -11.06 -3.24
N THR A 18 7.34 -10.13 -2.34
CA THR A 18 8.41 -10.23 -1.34
C THR A 18 7.86 -10.54 0.05
N HIS A 19 6.65 -10.10 0.32
CA HIS A 19 5.96 -10.29 1.60
C HIS A 19 4.51 -10.68 1.35
N ILE A 20 3.92 -11.34 2.33
CA ILE A 20 2.48 -11.44 2.49
C ILE A 20 2.08 -10.75 3.79
N GLU A 21 0.95 -10.08 3.77
CA GLU A 21 0.31 -9.50 4.94
C GLU A 21 -0.97 -10.28 5.23
N LEU A 22 -1.04 -10.86 6.41
CA LEU A 22 -2.17 -11.66 6.86
C LEU A 22 -3.13 -10.77 7.63
N MET A 23 -4.39 -10.71 7.19
CA MET A 23 -5.48 -10.16 8.00
C MET A 23 -5.55 -10.90 9.34
N GLY A 24 -6.30 -10.38 10.31
CA GLY A 24 -6.33 -10.82 11.69
C GLY A 24 -6.17 -12.33 11.92
N ILE A 25 -5.02 -12.73 12.48
CA ILE A 25 -4.67 -14.13 12.80
C ILE A 25 -4.79 -14.43 14.29
N ALA A 26 -4.88 -13.42 15.15
CA ALA A 26 -5.19 -13.60 16.56
C ALA A 26 -6.64 -14.09 16.71
N GLU A 27 -6.94 -14.89 17.76
CA GLU A 27 -8.26 -15.52 17.93
C GLU A 27 -9.37 -14.49 18.13
N TYR A 28 -10.48 -14.68 17.43
CA TYR A 28 -11.65 -13.83 17.43
C TYR A 28 -12.95 -14.65 17.33
N PRO A 29 -14.10 -14.18 17.92
CA PRO A 29 -15.33 -14.98 17.96
C PRO A 29 -16.21 -14.86 16.72
N TYR A 30 -16.13 -13.73 15.99
CA TYR A 30 -17.04 -13.37 14.92
C TYR A 30 -16.36 -13.31 13.55
N ASP A 31 -16.70 -14.24 12.66
CA ASP A 31 -16.08 -14.35 11.33
C ASP A 31 -16.21 -13.09 10.49
N GLY A 32 -17.35 -12.39 10.59
CA GLY A 32 -17.60 -11.14 9.87
C GLY A 32 -16.74 -9.96 10.36
N SER A 33 -15.98 -10.10 11.45
CA SER A 33 -14.98 -9.13 11.86
C SER A 33 -13.65 -9.24 11.13
N TRP A 34 -13.45 -10.29 10.32
CA TRP A 34 -12.22 -10.59 9.60
C TRP A 34 -10.96 -10.67 10.48
N GLY A 35 -11.15 -10.84 11.79
CA GLY A 35 -10.09 -10.86 12.79
C GLY A 35 -9.80 -9.53 13.48
N TYR A 36 -10.57 -8.47 13.21
CA TYR A 36 -10.38 -7.16 13.87
C TYR A 36 -11.10 -7.03 15.22
N GLN A 37 -11.90 -8.01 15.64
CA GLN A 37 -12.48 -8.08 16.99
C GLN A 37 -11.82 -9.18 17.83
N VAL A 38 -10.57 -8.92 18.21
CA VAL A 38 -9.69 -9.89 18.88
C VAL A 38 -10.13 -10.14 20.32
N THR A 39 -10.26 -11.42 20.69
CA THR A 39 -10.48 -11.86 22.09
C THR A 39 -9.30 -12.64 22.65
N GLY A 40 -8.51 -13.29 21.78
CA GLY A 40 -7.35 -14.10 22.18
C GLY A 40 -6.03 -13.52 21.65
N TYR A 41 -5.52 -12.46 22.26
CA TYR A 41 -4.33 -11.73 21.79
C TYR A 41 -3.07 -12.58 21.65
N TYR A 42 -2.91 -13.62 22.49
CA TYR A 42 -1.74 -14.50 22.52
C TYR A 42 -2.01 -15.89 21.90
N ALA A 43 -3.06 -16.02 21.10
CA ALA A 43 -3.42 -17.27 20.46
C ALA A 43 -3.69 -17.06 18.96
N PRO A 44 -3.02 -17.77 18.05
CA PRO A 44 -3.46 -17.83 16.66
C PRO A 44 -4.83 -18.49 16.58
N THR A 45 -5.70 -17.99 15.72
CA THR A 45 -7.06 -18.53 15.56
C THR A 45 -7.05 -20.01 15.17
N ALA A 46 -7.94 -20.76 15.79
CA ALA A 46 -8.10 -22.21 15.51
C ALA A 46 -8.73 -22.47 14.11
N ARG A 47 -9.24 -21.44 13.42
CA ARG A 47 -9.90 -21.56 12.11
C ARG A 47 -9.01 -22.15 11.02
N TYR A 48 -7.72 -21.91 11.10
CA TYR A 48 -6.77 -22.26 10.03
C TYR A 48 -5.83 -23.41 10.42
N GLY A 49 -5.88 -23.88 11.63
CA GLY A 49 -5.05 -24.95 12.15
C GLY A 49 -4.57 -24.72 13.58
N THR A 50 -3.56 -25.46 13.99
CA THR A 50 -2.93 -25.33 15.30
C THR A 50 -1.85 -24.26 15.31
N PRO A 51 -1.37 -23.78 16.48
CA PRO A 51 -0.21 -22.90 16.55
C PRO A 51 1.04 -23.46 15.86
N LYS A 52 1.24 -24.79 15.89
CA LYS A 52 2.34 -25.45 15.17
C LYS A 52 2.17 -25.37 13.65
N ASP A 53 0.94 -25.43 13.15
CA ASP A 53 0.66 -25.27 11.72
C ASP A 53 0.98 -23.85 11.27
N PHE A 54 0.71 -22.84 12.10
CA PHE A 54 1.07 -21.47 11.81
C PHE A 54 2.59 -21.26 11.84
N MET A 55 3.31 -21.83 12.81
CA MET A 55 4.78 -21.82 12.82
C MET A 55 5.36 -22.46 11.57
N TYR A 56 4.84 -23.62 11.16
CA TYR A 56 5.25 -24.29 9.92
C TYR A 56 4.99 -23.43 8.69
N PHE A 57 3.84 -22.75 8.64
CA PHE A 57 3.51 -21.83 7.55
C PHE A 57 4.53 -20.70 7.41
N VAL A 58 4.89 -20.05 8.52
CA VAL A 58 5.88 -18.97 8.53
C VAL A 58 7.25 -19.47 8.09
N ASP A 59 7.70 -20.60 8.63
CA ASP A 59 8.97 -21.24 8.27
C ASP A 59 9.02 -21.58 6.76
N TYR A 60 7.95 -22.18 6.24
CA TYR A 60 7.82 -22.47 4.82
C TYR A 60 7.89 -21.22 3.94
N MET A 61 7.25 -20.11 4.37
CA MET A 61 7.34 -18.82 3.67
C MET A 61 8.77 -18.30 3.65
N HIS A 62 9.49 -18.39 4.75
CA HIS A 62 10.90 -18.01 4.85
C HIS A 62 11.80 -18.87 3.96
N GLU A 63 11.60 -20.18 3.89
CA GLU A 63 12.30 -21.05 2.92
C GLU A 63 12.09 -20.59 1.48
N LYS A 64 10.92 -20.05 1.15
CA LYS A 64 10.64 -19.47 -0.17
C LYS A 64 11.17 -18.04 -0.33
N GLY A 65 11.74 -17.44 0.73
CA GLY A 65 12.21 -16.05 0.75
C GLY A 65 11.08 -15.04 0.64
N ILE A 66 9.96 -15.31 1.32
CA ILE A 66 8.80 -14.44 1.47
C ILE A 66 8.68 -14.09 2.95
N GLY A 67 8.69 -12.79 3.27
CA GLY A 67 8.41 -12.31 4.63
C GLY A 67 6.92 -12.36 4.95
N VAL A 68 6.61 -12.49 6.25
CA VAL A 68 5.24 -12.56 6.76
C VAL A 68 4.97 -11.37 7.67
N ILE A 69 3.96 -10.58 7.34
CA ILE A 69 3.47 -9.45 8.12
C ILE A 69 2.13 -9.85 8.72
N LEU A 70 1.92 -9.52 9.97
CA LEU A 70 0.68 -9.81 10.69
C LEU A 70 -0.08 -8.51 10.95
N ASP A 71 -1.39 -8.55 10.68
CA ASP A 71 -2.30 -7.48 11.08
C ASP A 71 -2.54 -7.56 12.60
N TRP A 72 -2.23 -6.49 13.32
CA TRP A 72 -2.27 -6.41 14.77
C TRP A 72 -3.17 -5.27 15.23
N VAL A 73 -4.08 -5.57 16.14
CA VAL A 73 -5.17 -4.69 16.56
C VAL A 73 -5.00 -4.24 18.02
N PRO A 74 -4.08 -3.32 18.34
CA PRO A 74 -3.91 -2.78 19.69
C PRO A 74 -4.84 -1.61 20.01
N ALA A 75 -5.67 -1.19 19.06
CA ALA A 75 -6.54 -0.02 19.20
C ALA A 75 -7.77 -0.32 20.05
N HIS A 76 -8.38 -1.47 19.85
CA HIS A 76 -9.68 -1.79 20.45
C HIS A 76 -9.90 -3.29 20.57
N PHE A 77 -10.95 -3.68 21.30
CA PHE A 77 -11.38 -5.08 21.47
C PHE A 77 -12.90 -5.17 21.65
N PRO A 78 -13.53 -6.33 21.33
CA PRO A 78 -14.98 -6.50 21.41
C PRO A 78 -15.48 -6.60 22.84
N LYS A 79 -16.81 -6.47 23.00
CA LYS A 79 -17.51 -6.52 24.28
C LYS A 79 -17.97 -7.94 24.68
N ASP A 80 -17.46 -8.97 24.03
CA ASP A 80 -17.81 -10.37 24.31
C ASP A 80 -17.51 -10.74 25.76
N ALA A 81 -18.49 -11.40 26.43
CA ALA A 81 -18.42 -11.71 27.86
C ALA A 81 -17.27 -12.64 28.27
N HIS A 82 -16.70 -13.39 27.33
CA HIS A 82 -15.52 -14.24 27.55
C HIS A 82 -14.20 -13.55 27.15
N GLY A 83 -14.28 -12.26 26.69
CA GLY A 83 -13.13 -11.46 26.29
C GLY A 83 -12.57 -10.59 27.41
N LEU A 84 -12.00 -9.45 27.02
CA LEU A 84 -11.31 -8.54 27.96
C LEU A 84 -12.22 -7.49 28.58
N ALA A 85 -13.39 -7.21 27.98
CA ALA A 85 -14.29 -6.16 28.44
C ALA A 85 -14.85 -6.44 29.84
N ASN A 86 -14.70 -5.48 30.77
CA ASN A 86 -15.11 -5.63 32.17
C ASN A 86 -14.60 -6.94 32.81
N PHE A 87 -13.33 -7.25 32.61
CA PHE A 87 -12.73 -8.56 32.80
C PHE A 87 -13.01 -9.21 34.17
N ASP A 88 -12.93 -8.43 35.25
CA ASP A 88 -13.26 -8.86 36.62
C ASP A 88 -14.50 -8.15 37.19
N GLY A 89 -15.33 -7.59 36.30
CA GLY A 89 -16.45 -6.71 36.65
C GLY A 89 -16.08 -5.24 36.75
N SER A 90 -14.83 -4.91 36.44
CA SER A 90 -14.33 -3.52 36.36
C SER A 90 -13.63 -3.26 35.03
N CYS A 91 -13.29 -2.00 34.75
CA CYS A 91 -12.52 -1.59 33.57
C CYS A 91 -11.02 -1.89 33.76
N VAL A 92 -10.61 -3.16 33.63
CA VAL A 92 -9.20 -3.56 33.76
C VAL A 92 -8.39 -3.10 32.55
N TYR A 93 -8.85 -3.40 31.34
CA TYR A 93 -8.13 -3.14 30.09
C TYR A 93 -8.54 -1.83 29.42
N GLU A 94 -9.80 -1.42 29.55
CA GLU A 94 -10.38 -0.23 28.92
C GLU A 94 -10.35 1.00 29.83
N TYR A 95 -10.47 2.19 29.21
CA TYR A 95 -10.78 3.41 29.95
C TYR A 95 -12.16 3.32 30.61
N ALA A 96 -12.26 3.79 31.86
CA ALA A 96 -13.53 3.76 32.61
C ALA A 96 -14.54 4.81 32.09
N ASP A 97 -14.07 5.96 31.59
CA ASP A 97 -14.93 6.96 30.95
C ASP A 97 -15.31 6.51 29.52
N PRO A 98 -16.59 6.27 29.22
CA PRO A 98 -17.03 5.79 27.92
C PRO A 98 -16.72 6.78 26.78
N ARG A 99 -16.52 8.06 27.08
CA ARG A 99 -16.10 9.06 26.10
C ARG A 99 -14.64 8.86 25.62
N LYS A 100 -13.85 8.07 26.34
CA LYS A 100 -12.49 7.63 25.95
C LYS A 100 -12.46 6.12 25.66
N GLY A 101 -13.26 5.34 26.40
CA GLY A 101 -13.19 3.88 26.47
C GLY A 101 -14.05 3.12 25.47
N GLU A 102 -14.76 3.80 24.59
CA GLU A 102 -15.61 3.15 23.58
C GLU A 102 -15.48 3.78 22.19
N HIS A 103 -15.56 2.94 21.16
CA HIS A 103 -15.83 3.35 19.78
C HIS A 103 -17.30 3.06 19.46
N PRO A 104 -18.19 4.07 19.46
CA PRO A 104 -19.63 3.85 19.27
C PRO A 104 -19.96 3.19 17.93
N ASP A 105 -19.30 3.61 16.85
CA ASP A 105 -19.54 3.11 15.50
C ASP A 105 -19.14 1.64 15.32
N TRP A 106 -18.10 1.19 16.03
CA TRP A 106 -17.60 -0.18 15.96
C TRP A 106 -18.16 -1.08 17.07
N GLY A 107 -18.79 -0.49 18.08
CA GLY A 107 -19.30 -1.22 19.25
C GLY A 107 -18.23 -1.83 20.13
N THR A 108 -16.98 -1.36 20.06
CA THR A 108 -15.81 -1.92 20.73
C THR A 108 -15.37 -1.06 21.93
N LYS A 109 -14.52 -1.64 22.79
CA LYS A 109 -13.81 -0.95 23.87
C LYS A 109 -12.43 -0.49 23.38
N VAL A 110 -11.94 0.61 23.97
CA VAL A 110 -10.61 1.18 23.72
C VAL A 110 -9.69 0.85 24.88
N PHE A 111 -8.49 0.37 24.59
CA PHE A 111 -7.48 0.09 25.61
C PHE A 111 -7.08 1.35 26.38
N ASP A 112 -6.90 1.21 27.68
CA ASP A 112 -6.41 2.27 28.57
C ASP A 112 -4.89 2.32 28.57
N TYR A 113 -4.31 3.06 27.64
CA TYR A 113 -2.84 3.19 27.48
C TYR A 113 -2.18 3.93 28.66
N SER A 114 -2.96 4.54 29.57
CA SER A 114 -2.42 5.18 30.77
C SER A 114 -1.99 4.18 31.84
N LYS A 115 -2.50 2.94 31.76
CA LYS A 115 -2.15 1.84 32.67
C LYS A 115 -0.90 1.12 32.19
N ASN A 116 0.15 1.09 33.02
CA ASN A 116 1.40 0.40 32.68
C ASN A 116 1.19 -1.08 32.37
N GLU A 117 0.27 -1.73 33.06
CA GLU A 117 -0.08 -3.14 32.90
C GLU A 117 -0.69 -3.40 31.52
N VAL A 118 -1.57 -2.51 31.05
CA VAL A 118 -2.20 -2.59 29.72
C VAL A 118 -1.17 -2.31 28.63
N ALA A 119 -0.37 -1.26 28.79
CA ALA A 119 0.72 -0.97 27.87
C ALA A 119 1.71 -2.13 27.76
N ASN A 120 2.10 -2.73 28.90
CA ASN A 120 2.99 -3.89 28.91
C ASN A 120 2.34 -5.13 28.28
N PHE A 121 1.05 -5.38 28.53
CA PHE A 121 0.29 -6.46 27.89
C PHE A 121 0.36 -6.35 26.36
N LEU A 122 0.11 -5.15 25.81
CA LEU A 122 0.12 -4.92 24.37
C LEU A 122 1.54 -4.99 23.78
N ILE A 123 2.55 -4.37 24.43
CA ILE A 123 3.95 -4.44 23.98
C ILE A 123 4.44 -5.88 23.96
N ALA A 124 4.20 -6.64 25.05
CA ALA A 124 4.57 -8.04 25.12
C ALA A 124 3.84 -8.88 24.06
N ASN A 125 2.58 -8.54 23.76
CA ASN A 125 1.81 -9.22 22.71
C ASN A 125 2.40 -8.98 21.30
N GLY A 126 2.71 -7.75 20.93
CA GLY A 126 3.37 -7.48 19.65
C GLY A 126 4.72 -8.22 19.53
N MET A 127 5.51 -8.22 20.61
CA MET A 127 6.78 -8.97 20.66
C MET A 127 6.58 -10.48 20.62
N PHE A 128 5.51 -11.01 21.23
CA PHE A 128 5.19 -12.43 21.23
C PHE A 128 5.04 -12.99 19.79
N TRP A 129 4.38 -12.28 18.92
CA TRP A 129 4.22 -12.70 17.53
C TRP A 129 5.55 -12.78 16.79
N VAL A 130 6.43 -11.82 17.01
CA VAL A 130 7.78 -11.82 16.40
C VAL A 130 8.68 -12.90 17.03
N ASP A 131 8.68 -13.04 18.36
CA ASP A 131 9.55 -13.96 19.10
C ASP A 131 9.15 -15.42 18.93
N LYS A 132 7.85 -15.73 18.94
CA LYS A 132 7.35 -17.12 18.95
C LYS A 132 6.98 -17.66 17.57
N PHE A 133 6.50 -16.79 16.68
CA PHE A 133 6.07 -17.19 15.35
C PHE A 133 7.01 -16.69 14.25
N HIS A 134 8.06 -15.94 14.63
CA HIS A 134 9.10 -15.42 13.72
C HIS A 134 8.54 -14.60 12.56
N ILE A 135 7.44 -13.86 12.77
CA ILE A 135 6.92 -12.97 11.75
C ILE A 135 7.85 -11.78 11.53
N ASP A 136 7.87 -11.24 10.32
CA ASP A 136 8.81 -10.19 9.90
C ASP A 136 8.30 -8.79 10.19
N GLY A 137 7.02 -8.63 10.47
CA GLY A 137 6.47 -7.33 10.81
C GLY A 137 5.03 -7.34 11.29
N LEU A 138 4.62 -6.19 11.81
CA LEU A 138 3.26 -5.91 12.27
C LEU A 138 2.68 -4.72 11.50
N ARG A 139 1.52 -4.91 10.90
CA ARG A 139 0.67 -3.80 10.47
C ARG A 139 -0.26 -3.47 11.63
N VAL A 140 -0.20 -2.24 12.11
CA VAL A 140 -0.97 -1.77 13.26
C VAL A 140 -2.26 -1.14 12.74
N ASP A 141 -3.36 -1.79 13.08
CA ASP A 141 -4.70 -1.39 12.68
C ASP A 141 -5.16 -0.12 13.38
N ALA A 142 -5.89 0.73 12.65
CA ALA A 142 -6.63 1.88 13.16
C ALA A 142 -5.81 2.85 14.02
N VAL A 143 -4.56 3.14 13.67
CA VAL A 143 -3.68 4.02 14.44
C VAL A 143 -4.30 5.43 14.63
N ALA A 144 -5.02 5.96 13.63
CA ALA A 144 -5.72 7.22 13.76
C ALA A 144 -6.69 7.22 14.96
N SER A 145 -7.41 6.12 15.19
CA SER A 145 -8.33 5.99 16.33
C SER A 145 -7.64 5.98 17.69
N MET A 146 -6.36 5.61 17.72
CA MET A 146 -5.54 5.66 18.93
C MET A 146 -5.03 7.08 19.21
N LEU A 147 -4.67 7.82 18.15
CA LEU A 147 -4.05 9.15 18.26
C LEU A 147 -5.02 10.25 18.64
N TYR A 148 -6.29 10.14 18.23
CA TYR A 148 -7.27 11.22 18.39
C TYR A 148 -8.39 10.84 19.36
N LEU A 149 -8.54 11.62 20.44
CA LEU A 149 -9.59 11.44 21.47
C LEU A 149 -11.00 11.69 20.94
N ASP A 150 -11.13 12.46 19.87
CA ASP A 150 -12.37 12.80 19.18
C ASP A 150 -12.64 11.94 17.93
N TYR A 151 -11.83 10.90 17.68
CA TYR A 151 -12.00 10.02 16.51
C TYR A 151 -13.40 9.38 16.48
N GLY A 152 -14.12 9.56 15.35
CA GLY A 152 -15.48 9.04 15.19
C GLY A 152 -16.55 9.69 16.07
N ARG A 153 -16.26 10.82 16.72
CA ARG A 153 -17.17 11.52 17.66
C ARG A 153 -17.64 12.84 17.08
N THR A 154 -18.70 12.76 16.29
CA THR A 154 -19.26 13.94 15.56
C THR A 154 -20.12 14.84 16.44
N ASP A 155 -20.56 14.36 17.61
CA ASP A 155 -21.45 15.06 18.56
C ASP A 155 -20.69 15.88 19.62
N GLY A 156 -19.36 15.94 19.54
CA GLY A 156 -18.54 16.62 20.55
C GLY A 156 -18.42 15.88 21.88
N ASN A 157 -18.91 14.65 21.98
CA ASN A 157 -18.88 13.83 23.20
C ASN A 157 -17.53 13.13 23.39
N TRP A 158 -16.48 13.92 23.63
CA TRP A 158 -15.12 13.45 23.89
C TRP A 158 -14.45 14.23 25.04
N VAL A 159 -13.34 13.72 25.55
CA VAL A 159 -12.61 14.35 26.68
C VAL A 159 -11.26 14.83 26.15
N PRO A 160 -10.96 16.13 26.21
CA PRO A 160 -9.66 16.65 25.81
C PRO A 160 -8.54 16.15 26.71
N ASN A 161 -7.31 16.17 26.20
CA ASN A 161 -6.13 15.90 26.99
C ASN A 161 -5.84 17.05 27.99
N LYS A 162 -4.81 16.87 28.80
CA LYS A 162 -4.44 17.86 29.85
C LYS A 162 -4.05 19.26 29.33
N TYR A 163 -3.86 19.40 28.01
CA TYR A 163 -3.55 20.68 27.36
C TYR A 163 -4.78 21.28 26.64
N GLY A 164 -5.90 20.57 26.65
CA GLY A 164 -7.13 21.01 25.97
C GLY A 164 -7.26 20.54 24.52
N ASP A 165 -6.28 19.77 24.03
CA ASP A 165 -6.21 19.27 22.65
C ASP A 165 -6.84 17.87 22.51
N ASN A 166 -7.03 17.42 21.25
CA ASN A 166 -7.62 16.12 20.94
C ASN A 166 -6.59 14.97 20.83
N GLY A 167 -5.28 15.22 20.96
CA GLY A 167 -4.26 14.18 20.94
C GLY A 167 -4.30 13.27 22.17
N ASN A 168 -4.34 11.95 21.98
CA ASN A 168 -4.23 10.96 23.05
C ASN A 168 -2.77 10.77 23.45
N LEU A 169 -2.32 11.51 24.46
CA LEU A 169 -0.90 11.53 24.88
C LEU A 169 -0.42 10.17 25.36
N GLU A 170 -1.28 9.40 25.99
CA GLU A 170 -0.97 8.07 26.50
C GLU A 170 -0.75 7.08 25.35
N ALA A 171 -1.61 7.09 24.34
CA ALA A 171 -1.46 6.26 23.15
C ALA A 171 -0.23 6.66 22.31
N ILE A 172 0.04 7.96 22.17
CA ILE A 172 1.26 8.46 21.50
C ILE A 172 2.52 7.94 22.21
N SER A 173 2.56 8.02 23.54
CA SER A 173 3.68 7.51 24.35
C SER A 173 3.82 5.98 24.21
N PHE A 174 2.70 5.25 24.23
CA PHE A 174 2.66 3.80 24.02
C PHE A 174 3.23 3.41 22.65
N LEU A 175 2.80 4.05 21.55
CA LEU A 175 3.26 3.74 20.19
C LEU A 175 4.77 4.00 20.02
N LYS A 176 5.25 5.14 20.52
CA LYS A 176 6.70 5.46 20.54
C LYS A 176 7.49 4.41 21.30
N HIS A 177 7.02 4.04 22.49
CA HIS A 177 7.68 3.04 23.32
C HIS A 177 7.68 1.66 22.69
N PHE A 178 6.54 1.23 22.14
CA PHE A 178 6.41 -0.04 21.43
C PHE A 178 7.41 -0.14 20.27
N ASN A 179 7.43 0.86 19.37
CA ASN A 179 8.32 0.85 18.21
C ASN A 179 9.80 0.86 18.62
N SER A 180 10.19 1.66 19.63
CA SER A 180 11.57 1.69 20.16
C SER A 180 11.97 0.33 20.75
N MET A 181 11.09 -0.29 21.54
CA MET A 181 11.37 -1.59 22.15
C MET A 181 11.44 -2.72 21.12
N LEU A 182 10.54 -2.71 20.12
CA LEU A 182 10.54 -3.70 19.05
C LEU A 182 11.84 -3.60 18.24
N LYS A 183 12.24 -2.38 17.83
CA LYS A 183 13.48 -2.15 17.08
C LYS A 183 14.72 -2.61 17.86
N LYS A 184 14.79 -2.34 19.16
CA LYS A 184 15.92 -2.76 20.02
C LYS A 184 16.04 -4.27 20.11
N ARG A 185 14.92 -4.97 20.24
CA ARG A 185 14.90 -6.43 20.43
C ARG A 185 14.94 -7.21 19.11
N PHE A 186 14.28 -6.69 18.09
CA PHE A 186 14.12 -7.32 16.78
C PHE A 186 14.41 -6.28 15.67
N PRO A 187 15.67 -5.89 15.44
CA PRO A 187 16.04 -4.79 14.56
C PRO A 187 15.65 -5.01 13.08
N GLN A 188 15.32 -6.25 12.69
CA GLN A 188 14.87 -6.59 11.34
C GLN A 188 13.34 -6.57 11.18
N ALA A 189 12.59 -6.57 12.30
CA ALA A 189 11.14 -6.52 12.24
C ALA A 189 10.68 -5.11 11.85
N ILE A 190 9.66 -5.06 10.98
CA ILE A 190 9.08 -3.80 10.51
C ILE A 190 7.74 -3.54 11.19
N THR A 191 7.40 -2.27 11.35
CA THR A 191 6.07 -1.84 11.78
C THR A 191 5.45 -0.93 10.73
N ILE A 192 4.16 -1.13 10.47
CA ILE A 192 3.41 -0.41 9.44
C ILE A 192 2.18 0.20 10.10
N ALA A 193 2.01 1.51 10.00
CA ALA A 193 0.83 2.18 10.54
C ALA A 193 -0.28 2.28 9.50
N GLU A 194 -1.48 1.81 9.83
CA GLU A 194 -2.68 2.29 9.18
C GLU A 194 -3.11 3.60 9.85
N GLU A 195 -2.67 4.69 9.27
CA GLU A 195 -3.00 6.02 9.75
C GLU A 195 -3.49 6.88 8.58
N SER A 196 -4.78 7.23 8.59
CA SER A 196 -5.50 7.85 7.48
C SER A 196 -5.52 9.37 7.52
N THR A 197 -4.97 9.98 8.58
CA THR A 197 -5.00 11.43 8.79
C THR A 197 -3.69 12.11 8.39
N ALA A 198 -3.62 13.42 8.58
CA ALA A 198 -2.41 14.21 8.39
C ALA A 198 -1.52 14.26 9.65
N TRP A 199 -1.60 13.27 10.56
CA TRP A 199 -0.68 13.22 11.70
C TRP A 199 0.75 13.18 11.22
N PRO A 200 1.62 14.09 11.69
CA PRO A 200 2.99 14.21 11.20
C PRO A 200 3.90 13.16 11.84
N MET A 201 4.99 12.81 11.13
CA MET A 201 6.08 12.00 11.65
C MET A 201 5.61 10.65 12.23
N VAL A 202 4.72 9.96 11.50
CA VAL A 202 4.28 8.61 11.85
C VAL A 202 5.42 7.62 11.66
N SER A 203 6.09 7.68 10.50
CA SER A 203 7.24 6.85 10.19
C SER A 203 8.57 7.57 10.48
N GLY A 204 9.61 6.80 10.77
CA GLY A 204 10.93 7.35 11.03
C GLY A 204 11.71 6.52 12.04
N ASP A 205 12.88 7.04 12.46
CA ASP A 205 13.70 6.39 13.46
C ASP A 205 13.08 6.54 14.86
N PRO A 206 12.65 5.45 15.52
CA PRO A 206 12.02 5.51 16.84
C PRO A 206 12.96 6.10 17.93
N ASP A 207 14.26 6.12 17.71
CA ASP A 207 15.22 6.71 18.64
C ASP A 207 15.31 8.25 18.51
N ASN A 208 14.69 8.83 17.47
CA ASN A 208 14.61 10.28 17.29
C ASN A 208 13.72 10.99 18.35
N GLY A 209 12.78 10.26 18.99
CA GLY A 209 11.89 10.80 20.03
C GLY A 209 10.79 11.73 19.52
N GLU A 210 10.89 12.29 18.33
CA GLU A 210 9.89 13.18 17.73
C GLU A 210 8.81 12.39 16.97
N CYS A 211 9.20 11.35 16.21
CA CYS A 211 8.30 10.50 15.43
C CYS A 211 7.62 9.40 16.27
N LEU A 212 6.55 8.80 15.74
CA LEU A 212 5.95 7.60 16.34
C LEU A 212 6.81 6.35 16.17
N GLY A 213 7.79 6.37 15.24
CA GLY A 213 8.80 5.33 15.08
C GLY A 213 8.37 4.14 14.23
N PHE A 214 7.27 4.23 13.48
CA PHE A 214 6.91 3.19 12.50
C PHE A 214 7.94 3.13 11.37
N THR A 215 8.13 1.94 10.82
CA THR A 215 8.97 1.77 9.62
C THR A 215 8.26 2.34 8.40
N PHE A 216 6.95 2.12 8.27
CA PHE A 216 6.13 2.56 7.15
C PHE A 216 4.77 3.09 7.61
N LYS A 217 4.14 3.87 6.71
CA LYS A 217 2.76 4.32 6.83
C LYS A 217 1.99 3.97 5.55
N TRP A 218 0.76 3.48 5.67
CA TRP A 218 -0.14 3.37 4.52
C TRP A 218 -0.49 4.74 3.95
N ASN A 219 -0.38 4.91 2.63
CA ASN A 219 -0.74 6.15 1.94
C ASN A 219 -2.21 6.14 1.54
N MET A 220 -3.09 6.41 2.50
CA MET A 220 -4.53 6.46 2.27
C MET A 220 -4.93 7.66 1.39
N GLY A 221 -4.22 8.79 1.50
CA GLY A 221 -4.46 9.98 0.66
C GLY A 221 -4.22 9.69 -0.83
N TRP A 222 -3.09 9.05 -1.15
CA TRP A 222 -2.81 8.60 -2.52
C TRP A 222 -3.89 7.61 -3.01
N MET A 223 -4.29 6.66 -2.18
CA MET A 223 -5.28 5.65 -2.53
C MET A 223 -6.62 6.29 -2.89
N HIS A 224 -7.10 7.25 -2.12
CA HIS A 224 -8.35 7.97 -2.39
C HIS A 224 -8.28 8.74 -3.72
N ASP A 225 -7.29 9.61 -3.89
CA ASP A 225 -7.13 10.42 -5.10
C ASP A 225 -6.97 9.54 -6.36
N PHE A 226 -6.13 8.50 -6.23
CA PHE A 226 -5.88 7.55 -7.31
C PHE A 226 -7.14 6.81 -7.74
N LEU A 227 -7.90 6.25 -6.79
CA LEU A 227 -9.11 5.50 -7.10
C LEU A 227 -10.23 6.42 -7.59
N GLU A 228 -10.37 7.62 -7.04
CA GLU A 228 -11.32 8.60 -7.54
C GLU A 228 -11.03 8.95 -9.01
N TYR A 229 -9.76 9.20 -9.36
CA TYR A 229 -9.37 9.47 -10.73
C TYR A 229 -9.63 8.26 -11.65
N MET A 230 -9.24 7.06 -11.24
CA MET A 230 -9.36 5.88 -12.08
C MET A 230 -10.80 5.47 -12.36
N LYS A 231 -11.74 5.77 -11.45
CA LYS A 231 -13.19 5.56 -11.63
C LYS A 231 -13.84 6.50 -12.64
N LEU A 232 -13.23 7.65 -12.91
CA LEU A 232 -13.81 8.65 -13.80
C LEU A 232 -13.93 8.12 -15.23
N ASP A 233 -15.04 8.48 -15.88
CA ASP A 233 -15.08 8.45 -17.33
C ASP A 233 -13.88 9.24 -17.89
N PRO A 234 -13.14 8.70 -18.87
CA PRO A 234 -11.93 9.30 -19.38
C PRO A 234 -12.07 10.77 -19.85
N TYR A 235 -13.27 11.15 -20.30
CA TYR A 235 -13.58 12.53 -20.67
C TYR A 235 -13.37 13.52 -19.50
N PHE A 236 -13.68 13.10 -18.29
CA PHE A 236 -13.54 13.96 -17.10
C PHE A 236 -12.13 13.96 -16.48
N ARG A 237 -11.25 13.06 -16.90
CA ARG A 237 -9.89 12.93 -16.35
C ARG A 237 -9.06 14.19 -16.50
N LYS A 238 -9.21 14.93 -17.63
CA LYS A 238 -8.51 16.20 -17.86
C LYS A 238 -8.82 17.27 -16.80
N PHE A 239 -10.00 17.24 -16.21
CA PHE A 239 -10.42 18.19 -15.16
C PHE A 239 -9.98 17.75 -13.76
N ASN A 240 -9.49 16.54 -13.63
CA ASN A 240 -9.08 15.93 -12.36
C ASN A 240 -7.61 15.47 -12.37
N HIS A 241 -6.83 15.94 -13.32
CA HIS A 241 -5.45 15.52 -13.54
C HIS A 241 -4.56 15.69 -12.30
N SER A 242 -4.82 16.71 -11.49
CA SER A 242 -4.11 16.97 -10.23
C SER A 242 -4.22 15.82 -9.21
N LYS A 243 -5.29 15.02 -9.22
CA LYS A 243 -5.42 13.84 -8.34
C LYS A 243 -4.30 12.83 -8.55
N MET A 244 -3.76 12.75 -9.77
CA MET A 244 -2.63 11.85 -10.07
C MET A 244 -1.26 12.45 -9.72
N THR A 245 -1.16 13.78 -9.62
CA THR A 245 0.13 14.47 -9.41
C THR A 245 0.30 15.00 -7.98
N PHE A 246 -0.79 15.26 -7.27
CA PHE A 246 -0.78 15.88 -5.95
C PHE A 246 -0.01 15.06 -4.89
N SER A 247 -0.11 13.74 -4.94
CA SER A 247 0.59 12.86 -3.98
C SER A 247 2.11 13.05 -3.97
N LEU A 248 2.71 13.50 -5.08
CA LEU A 248 4.15 13.79 -5.14
C LEU A 248 4.57 15.00 -4.28
N MET A 249 3.62 15.86 -3.89
CA MET A 249 3.89 16.98 -2.99
C MET A 249 4.27 16.53 -1.58
N TYR A 250 3.79 15.36 -1.18
CA TYR A 250 4.03 14.81 0.16
C TYR A 250 4.64 13.40 0.16
N ALA A 251 4.94 12.83 -1.01
CA ALA A 251 5.43 11.45 -1.16
C ALA A 251 6.68 11.10 -0.34
N TYR A 252 7.41 12.11 0.13
CA TYR A 252 8.67 11.98 0.89
C TYR A 252 8.55 12.48 2.33
N SER A 253 7.34 12.83 2.80
CA SER A 253 7.11 13.23 4.20
C SER A 253 7.10 12.03 5.15
N GLU A 254 6.82 10.85 4.62
CA GLU A 254 6.75 9.57 5.34
C GLU A 254 7.33 8.45 4.49
N ASN A 255 7.63 7.32 5.10
CA ASN A 255 7.95 6.09 4.38
C ASN A 255 6.65 5.40 3.95
N PHE A 256 6.10 5.81 2.81
CA PHE A 256 4.78 5.34 2.38
C PHE A 256 4.77 3.95 1.75
N ILE A 257 3.67 3.22 2.03
CA ILE A 257 3.20 2.08 1.23
C ILE A 257 1.95 2.53 0.48
N LEU A 258 1.95 2.41 -0.84
CA LEU A 258 0.77 2.61 -1.67
C LEU A 258 -0.15 1.40 -1.51
N VAL A 259 -1.37 1.64 -1.02
CA VAL A 259 -2.25 0.56 -0.61
C VAL A 259 -3.48 0.45 -1.49
N LEU A 260 -3.78 -0.77 -1.93
CA LEU A 260 -5.06 -1.18 -2.47
C LEU A 260 -5.51 -2.39 -1.63
N SER A 261 -6.03 -2.10 -0.43
CA SER A 261 -6.33 -3.09 0.60
C SER A 261 -7.69 -3.79 0.39
N HIS A 262 -8.04 -4.64 1.35
CA HIS A 262 -9.36 -5.28 1.42
C HIS A 262 -10.51 -4.27 1.53
N ASP A 263 -10.30 -3.16 2.25
CA ASP A 263 -11.33 -2.13 2.46
C ASP A 263 -11.85 -1.52 1.17
N GLU A 264 -11.06 -1.56 0.11
CA GLU A 264 -11.42 -0.97 -1.16
C GLU A 264 -12.26 -1.90 -2.06
N VAL A 265 -12.43 -3.16 -1.69
CA VAL A 265 -13.12 -4.17 -2.53
C VAL A 265 -14.23 -4.90 -1.79
N VAL A 266 -14.84 -4.24 -0.81
CA VAL A 266 -15.96 -4.72 0.03
C VAL A 266 -17.04 -3.65 0.16
N HIS A 267 -18.17 -4.01 0.75
CA HIS A 267 -19.25 -3.09 1.15
C HIS A 267 -19.78 -2.20 0.00
N LEU A 268 -20.08 -2.79 -1.14
CA LEU A 268 -20.61 -2.13 -2.33
C LEU A 268 -19.66 -1.10 -2.97
N LYS A 269 -18.35 -1.22 -2.69
CA LYS A 269 -17.33 -0.38 -3.33
C LYS A 269 -16.88 -0.91 -4.70
N CYS A 270 -17.35 -2.04 -5.15
CA CYS A 270 -16.94 -2.82 -6.33
C CYS A 270 -15.53 -3.44 -6.20
N SER A 271 -15.28 -4.52 -6.96
CA SER A 271 -13.92 -5.03 -7.13
C SER A 271 -13.02 -4.02 -7.83
N MET A 272 -11.71 -4.21 -7.79
CA MET A 272 -10.77 -3.28 -8.43
C MET A 272 -11.00 -3.18 -9.95
N LEU A 273 -11.28 -4.31 -10.62
CA LEU A 273 -11.65 -4.33 -12.03
C LEU A 273 -13.03 -3.68 -12.26
N GLY A 274 -14.00 -3.92 -11.37
CA GLY A 274 -15.33 -3.33 -11.42
C GLY A 274 -15.34 -1.80 -11.37
N LYS A 275 -14.39 -1.20 -10.64
CA LYS A 275 -14.23 0.26 -10.53
C LYS A 275 -13.81 0.93 -11.85
N MET A 276 -13.15 0.20 -12.75
CA MET A 276 -12.64 0.77 -13.99
C MET A 276 -13.79 1.11 -14.95
N PRO A 277 -13.74 2.27 -15.64
CA PRO A 277 -14.76 2.68 -16.62
C PRO A 277 -14.64 1.92 -17.95
N GLY A 278 -15.66 2.05 -18.77
CA GLY A 278 -15.71 1.49 -20.13
C GLY A 278 -16.27 0.07 -20.20
N ASP A 279 -16.13 -0.53 -21.36
CA ASP A 279 -16.48 -1.92 -21.60
C ASP A 279 -15.50 -2.90 -20.95
N ARG A 280 -15.67 -4.20 -21.19
CA ARG A 280 -14.82 -5.22 -20.59
C ARG A 280 -13.33 -5.04 -20.95
N GLU A 281 -13.03 -4.79 -22.22
CA GLU A 281 -11.66 -4.59 -22.70
C GLU A 281 -11.03 -3.33 -22.08
N ASP A 282 -11.78 -2.25 -22.05
CA ASP A 282 -11.35 -0.98 -21.44
C ASP A 282 -11.06 -1.12 -19.96
N LYS A 283 -11.86 -1.89 -19.22
CA LYS A 283 -11.62 -2.16 -17.80
C LYS A 283 -10.28 -2.84 -17.57
N PHE A 284 -9.93 -3.85 -18.34
CA PHE A 284 -8.63 -4.54 -18.24
C PHE A 284 -7.47 -3.61 -18.62
N LYS A 285 -7.59 -2.82 -19.67
CA LYS A 285 -6.59 -1.83 -20.08
C LYS A 285 -6.39 -0.76 -19.00
N ASN A 286 -7.48 -0.22 -18.44
CA ASN A 286 -7.42 0.75 -17.34
C ASN A 286 -6.76 0.15 -16.10
N LEU A 287 -7.04 -1.12 -15.75
CA LEU A 287 -6.45 -1.73 -14.58
C LEU A 287 -4.96 -2.04 -14.77
N LYS A 288 -4.54 -2.49 -15.97
CA LYS A 288 -3.12 -2.61 -16.32
C LYS A 288 -2.42 -1.25 -16.20
N LEU A 289 -3.03 -0.18 -16.72
CA LEU A 289 -2.51 1.19 -16.63
C LEU A 289 -2.40 1.68 -15.18
N ALA A 290 -3.40 1.41 -14.35
CA ALA A 290 -3.39 1.70 -12.92
C ALA A 290 -2.20 1.04 -12.21
N TYR A 291 -1.94 -0.23 -12.49
CA TYR A 291 -0.81 -0.95 -11.90
C TYR A 291 0.55 -0.48 -12.42
N ALA A 292 0.63 -0.08 -13.69
CA ALA A 292 1.84 0.53 -14.23
C ALA A 292 2.16 1.86 -13.54
N TYR A 293 1.16 2.72 -13.32
CA TYR A 293 1.33 3.97 -12.59
C TYR A 293 1.75 3.71 -11.13
N MET A 294 1.05 2.81 -10.43
CA MET A 294 1.40 2.41 -9.06
C MET A 294 2.83 1.86 -8.98
N CYS A 295 3.26 1.05 -9.97
CA CYS A 295 4.62 0.54 -10.04
C CYS A 295 5.66 1.67 -10.16
N GLY A 296 5.39 2.69 -10.96
CA GLY A 296 6.28 3.82 -11.17
C GLY A 296 6.27 4.87 -10.07
N HIS A 297 5.20 5.02 -9.32
CA HIS A 297 5.08 6.00 -8.23
C HIS A 297 6.01 5.65 -7.05
N PRO A 298 6.64 6.63 -6.36
CA PRO A 298 7.40 6.38 -5.13
C PRO A 298 6.57 5.70 -4.03
N GLY A 299 7.20 4.91 -3.19
CA GLY A 299 6.59 4.14 -2.10
C GLY A 299 6.52 2.63 -2.39
N LYS A 300 6.39 1.80 -1.35
CA LYS A 300 6.16 0.34 -1.50
C LYS A 300 4.74 0.09 -2.01
N LYS A 301 4.41 -1.13 -2.40
CA LYS A 301 3.12 -1.47 -3.04
C LYS A 301 2.44 -2.61 -2.32
N LEU A 302 1.15 -2.47 -2.07
CA LEU A 302 0.28 -3.50 -1.52
C LEU A 302 -0.92 -3.72 -2.44
N LEU A 303 -1.16 -4.96 -2.83
CA LEU A 303 -2.35 -5.41 -3.52
C LEU A 303 -3.07 -6.45 -2.67
N PHE A 304 -4.37 -6.35 -2.58
CA PHE A 304 -5.18 -7.38 -1.94
C PHE A 304 -5.39 -8.57 -2.88
N MET A 305 -5.51 -9.76 -2.33
CA MET A 305 -5.68 -11.01 -3.07
C MET A 305 -6.83 -10.96 -4.07
N GLY A 306 -6.61 -11.48 -5.28
CA GLY A 306 -7.57 -11.48 -6.39
C GLY A 306 -7.50 -10.23 -7.28
N GLN A 307 -6.90 -9.15 -6.83
CA GLN A 307 -6.72 -7.94 -7.64
C GLN A 307 -5.71 -8.19 -8.78
N GLU A 308 -4.71 -9.03 -8.55
CA GLU A 308 -3.65 -9.34 -9.50
C GLU A 308 -4.14 -10.05 -10.77
N PHE A 309 -5.31 -10.71 -10.70
CA PHE A 309 -5.95 -11.31 -11.87
C PHE A 309 -7.33 -10.70 -12.20
N GLY A 310 -7.72 -9.61 -11.49
CA GLY A 310 -8.93 -8.86 -11.81
C GLY A 310 -10.23 -9.58 -11.45
N GLN A 311 -10.35 -10.07 -10.21
CA GLN A 311 -11.61 -10.65 -9.73
C GLN A 311 -12.77 -9.72 -9.98
N TRP A 312 -13.90 -10.24 -10.52
CA TRP A 312 -15.11 -9.47 -10.82
C TRP A 312 -15.92 -9.12 -9.57
N ASN A 313 -16.07 -10.09 -8.69
CA ASN A 313 -16.86 -9.92 -7.47
C ASN A 313 -16.05 -9.20 -6.41
N GLU A 314 -16.73 -8.43 -5.56
CA GLU A 314 -16.15 -7.97 -4.30
C GLU A 314 -15.66 -9.17 -3.48
N TRP A 315 -14.66 -8.95 -2.68
CA TRP A 315 -14.18 -9.97 -1.75
C TRP A 315 -15.23 -10.25 -0.67
N SER A 316 -15.28 -11.49 -0.20
CA SER A 316 -16.09 -11.93 0.93
C SER A 316 -15.40 -13.09 1.63
N GLU A 317 -15.40 -13.07 2.96
CA GLU A 317 -14.90 -14.13 3.81
C GLU A 317 -15.66 -15.45 3.64
N LYS A 318 -16.88 -15.40 3.09
CA LYS A 318 -17.78 -16.56 2.91
C LYS A 318 -17.46 -17.41 1.70
N ARG A 319 -16.57 -16.98 0.82
CA ARG A 319 -16.26 -17.68 -0.42
C ARG A 319 -14.78 -17.61 -0.79
N ALA A 320 -14.31 -18.59 -1.54
CA ALA A 320 -12.99 -18.56 -2.15
C ALA A 320 -12.91 -17.47 -3.24
N LEU A 321 -11.68 -17.09 -3.60
CA LEU A 321 -11.45 -16.27 -4.80
C LEU A 321 -11.93 -17.01 -6.04
N ASP A 322 -12.33 -16.26 -7.06
CA ASP A 322 -12.90 -16.76 -8.30
C ASP A 322 -11.80 -17.30 -9.25
N TRP A 323 -11.05 -18.32 -8.78
CA TRP A 323 -9.90 -18.89 -9.51
C TRP A 323 -10.22 -19.39 -10.93
N TYR A 324 -11.49 -19.75 -11.21
CA TYR A 324 -11.95 -20.15 -12.55
C TYR A 324 -11.78 -19.03 -13.59
N LEU A 325 -11.69 -17.76 -13.17
CA LEU A 325 -11.42 -16.64 -14.05
C LEU A 325 -10.08 -16.76 -14.78
N LEU A 326 -9.13 -17.52 -14.24
CA LEU A 326 -7.84 -17.76 -14.88
C LEU A 326 -7.92 -18.68 -16.10
N GLU A 327 -9.09 -19.26 -16.41
CA GLU A 327 -9.36 -19.95 -17.68
C GLU A 327 -9.61 -18.94 -18.82
N ASP A 328 -9.89 -17.67 -18.48
CA ASP A 328 -10.08 -16.58 -19.44
C ASP A 328 -8.76 -15.85 -19.70
N GLU A 329 -8.48 -15.59 -20.97
CA GLU A 329 -7.22 -14.98 -21.43
C GLU A 329 -6.98 -13.60 -20.83
N SER A 330 -8.02 -12.73 -20.76
CA SER A 330 -7.86 -11.37 -20.24
C SER A 330 -7.41 -11.35 -18.79
N HIS A 331 -7.92 -12.27 -17.96
CA HIS A 331 -7.52 -12.41 -16.55
C HIS A 331 -6.09 -12.96 -16.42
N THR A 332 -5.72 -13.90 -17.27
CA THR A 332 -4.36 -14.45 -17.31
C THR A 332 -3.35 -13.40 -17.78
N GLU A 333 -3.68 -12.62 -18.81
CA GLU A 333 -2.85 -11.49 -19.27
C GLU A 333 -2.67 -10.43 -18.18
N LEU A 334 -3.74 -10.07 -17.43
CA LEU A 334 -3.64 -9.11 -16.32
C LEU A 334 -2.71 -9.64 -15.23
N LYS A 335 -2.84 -10.92 -14.87
CA LYS A 335 -1.94 -11.57 -13.89
C LYS A 335 -0.48 -11.53 -14.36
N ASP A 336 -0.23 -11.85 -15.63
CA ASP A 336 1.12 -11.82 -16.19
C ASP A 336 1.66 -10.38 -16.29
N PHE A 337 0.81 -9.40 -16.57
CA PHE A 337 1.19 -7.99 -16.54
C PHE A 337 1.56 -7.54 -15.11
N THR A 338 0.76 -7.90 -14.10
CA THR A 338 1.05 -7.63 -12.69
C THR A 338 2.39 -8.25 -12.28
N LYS A 339 2.64 -9.50 -12.71
CA LYS A 339 3.93 -10.16 -12.50
C LYS A 339 5.10 -9.42 -13.16
N LYS A 340 4.92 -8.84 -14.35
CA LYS A 340 5.93 -7.99 -15.00
C LYS A 340 6.22 -6.74 -14.18
N CYS A 341 5.19 -6.06 -13.66
CA CYS A 341 5.34 -4.90 -12.77
C CYS A 341 6.12 -5.26 -11.49
N LEU A 342 5.80 -6.37 -10.84
CA LEU A 342 6.51 -6.84 -9.64
C LEU A 342 7.97 -7.18 -9.93
N LYS A 343 8.25 -7.84 -11.04
CA LYS A 343 9.62 -8.12 -11.49
C LYS A 343 10.40 -6.85 -11.84
N LEU A 344 9.74 -5.88 -12.48
CA LEU A 344 10.35 -4.59 -12.77
C LEU A 344 10.76 -3.90 -11.46
N ASN A 345 9.87 -3.85 -10.48
CA ASN A 345 10.15 -3.29 -9.17
C ASN A 345 11.35 -3.97 -8.50
N LYS A 346 11.47 -5.29 -8.57
CA LYS A 346 12.58 -6.05 -7.99
C LYS A 346 13.93 -5.82 -8.71
N ASN A 347 13.91 -5.65 -10.05
CA ASN A 347 15.10 -5.66 -10.88
C ASN A 347 15.70 -4.27 -11.16
N TYR A 348 14.96 -3.21 -10.87
CA TYR A 348 15.36 -1.83 -11.15
C TYR A 348 15.56 -1.03 -9.85
N PRO A 349 16.83 -0.78 -9.46
CA PRO A 349 17.13 -0.05 -8.23
C PRO A 349 16.46 1.33 -8.14
N CYS A 350 16.20 2.00 -9.25
CA CYS A 350 15.46 3.26 -9.28
C CYS A 350 14.03 3.17 -8.71
N LEU A 351 13.45 1.97 -8.59
CA LEU A 351 12.09 1.77 -8.04
C LEU A 351 12.07 1.46 -6.54
N TYR A 352 13.25 1.24 -5.90
CA TYR A 352 13.29 0.92 -4.48
C TYR A 352 14.45 1.56 -3.70
N ALA A 353 15.61 1.82 -4.33
CA ALA A 353 16.79 2.31 -3.61
C ALA A 353 16.70 3.80 -3.25
N THR A 354 15.94 4.58 -4.04
CA THR A 354 15.70 6.02 -3.85
C THR A 354 14.21 6.32 -3.63
N ASP A 355 13.48 5.37 -3.09
CA ASP A 355 12.02 5.41 -3.03
C ASP A 355 11.50 6.45 -2.04
N TYR A 356 12.32 6.81 -1.05
CA TYR A 356 11.99 7.81 -0.03
C TYR A 356 12.82 9.09 -0.16
N SER A 357 13.37 9.35 -1.36
CA SER A 357 14.11 10.56 -1.68
C SER A 357 13.57 11.20 -2.96
N SER A 358 13.40 12.52 -2.94
CA SER A 358 13.00 13.30 -4.12
C SER A 358 13.99 13.16 -5.29
N GLU A 359 15.22 12.76 -5.05
CA GLU A 359 16.22 12.48 -6.07
C GLU A 359 15.85 11.28 -6.95
N GLY A 360 15.04 10.35 -6.44
CA GLY A 360 14.60 9.14 -7.14
C GLY A 360 13.49 9.34 -8.15
N PHE A 361 12.92 10.54 -8.26
CA PHE A 361 11.80 10.84 -9.14
C PHE A 361 11.95 12.20 -9.81
N ARG A 362 11.54 12.29 -11.08
CA ARG A 362 11.42 13.58 -11.78
C ARG A 362 10.30 13.53 -12.82
N TRP A 363 9.40 14.50 -12.75
CA TRP A 363 8.46 14.72 -13.83
C TRP A 363 9.18 15.09 -15.14
N ILE A 364 8.71 14.56 -16.24
CA ILE A 364 8.94 15.10 -17.57
C ILE A 364 7.87 16.14 -17.84
N ASN A 365 6.60 15.71 -17.79
CA ASN A 365 5.46 16.60 -17.88
C ASN A 365 4.35 16.14 -16.91
N ALA A 366 4.12 16.97 -15.88
CA ALA A 366 3.04 16.77 -14.92
C ALA A 366 1.73 17.47 -15.32
N ASN A 367 1.76 18.31 -16.36
CA ASN A 367 0.70 19.27 -16.66
C ASN A 367 -0.06 18.99 -17.95
N ASP A 368 0.20 17.86 -18.61
CA ASP A 368 -0.48 17.50 -19.87
C ASP A 368 -1.91 16.97 -19.61
N LYS A 369 -2.70 17.82 -18.97
CA LYS A 369 -4.09 17.51 -18.61
C LYS A 369 -5.00 17.35 -19.83
N ASP A 370 -4.75 18.12 -20.90
CA ASP A 370 -5.59 18.11 -22.09
C ASP A 370 -5.50 16.79 -22.84
N ASN A 371 -4.32 16.16 -22.81
CA ASN A 371 -4.13 14.81 -23.31
C ASN A 371 -4.36 13.73 -22.25
N SER A 372 -4.42 14.10 -20.97
CA SER A 372 -4.40 13.17 -19.83
C SER A 372 -3.26 12.14 -19.94
N VAL A 373 -2.07 12.62 -20.29
CA VAL A 373 -0.83 11.83 -20.36
C VAL A 373 0.06 12.23 -19.19
N LEU A 374 0.63 11.23 -18.51
CA LEU A 374 1.66 11.44 -17.50
C LEU A 374 3.00 10.92 -18.01
N SER A 375 4.04 11.74 -17.89
CA SER A 375 5.41 11.31 -18.19
C SER A 375 6.38 11.70 -17.08
N PHE A 376 7.15 10.72 -16.60
CA PHE A 376 8.09 10.91 -15.50
C PHE A 376 9.24 9.91 -15.54
N MET A 377 10.29 10.21 -14.81
CA MET A 377 11.46 9.34 -14.67
C MET A 377 11.57 8.81 -13.23
N ARG A 378 11.98 7.54 -13.11
CA ARG A 378 12.55 6.96 -11.89
C ARG A 378 14.07 6.91 -12.06
N ILE A 379 14.78 7.44 -11.09
CA ILE A 379 16.20 7.73 -11.17
C ILE A 379 16.97 6.84 -10.20
N SER A 380 17.95 6.13 -10.73
CA SER A 380 18.83 5.25 -9.97
C SER A 380 19.98 6.04 -9.34
N PRO A 381 20.45 5.68 -8.12
CA PRO A 381 21.55 6.37 -7.45
C PRO A 381 22.85 6.47 -8.27
N ASN A 382 23.08 5.54 -9.17
CA ASN A 382 24.29 5.47 -9.98
C ASN A 382 24.10 5.89 -11.45
N GLY A 383 22.91 6.44 -11.80
CA GLY A 383 22.56 6.86 -13.16
C GLY A 383 22.44 5.72 -14.18
N LYS A 384 22.42 4.45 -13.75
CA LYS A 384 22.22 3.28 -14.61
C LYS A 384 20.85 2.67 -14.39
N LYS A 385 20.25 2.14 -15.47
CA LYS A 385 18.92 1.53 -15.41
C LYS A 385 17.86 2.49 -14.84
N ASN A 386 17.89 3.75 -15.29
CA ASN A 386 16.78 4.66 -15.05
C ASN A 386 15.57 4.20 -15.87
N LEU A 387 14.39 4.57 -15.43
CA LEU A 387 13.14 4.28 -16.13
C LEU A 387 12.42 5.56 -16.50
N LEU A 388 11.91 5.60 -17.73
CA LEU A 388 11.01 6.61 -18.24
C LEU A 388 9.62 5.99 -18.37
N PHE A 389 8.64 6.53 -17.68
CA PHE A 389 7.23 6.14 -17.77
C PHE A 389 6.48 7.14 -18.62
N VAL A 390 5.71 6.64 -19.58
CA VAL A 390 4.76 7.43 -20.40
C VAL A 390 3.43 6.68 -20.41
N LEU A 391 2.40 7.30 -19.84
CA LEU A 391 1.13 6.69 -19.52
C LEU A 391 -0.02 7.51 -20.08
N ASN A 392 -0.82 6.91 -20.97
CA ASN A 392 -1.97 7.53 -21.62
C ASN A 392 -3.28 7.13 -20.91
N PHE A 393 -3.91 8.04 -20.19
CA PHE A 393 -5.13 7.77 -19.42
C PHE A 393 -6.42 7.99 -20.24
N THR A 394 -6.34 7.95 -21.58
CA THR A 394 -7.49 8.14 -22.48
C THR A 394 -7.64 6.98 -23.46
N PRO A 395 -8.87 6.77 -24.02
CA PRO A 395 -9.08 5.82 -25.11
C PRO A 395 -8.60 6.33 -26.47
N VAL A 396 -7.85 7.45 -26.51
CA VAL A 396 -7.37 8.08 -27.73
C VAL A 396 -5.98 7.56 -28.06
N GLU A 397 -5.79 6.98 -29.23
CA GLU A 397 -4.47 6.64 -29.76
C GLU A 397 -3.72 7.91 -30.18
N ARG A 398 -2.42 7.89 -29.98
CA ARG A 398 -1.56 9.06 -30.29
C ARG A 398 -0.33 8.58 -31.05
N ASP A 399 -0.33 8.84 -32.35
CA ASP A 399 0.79 8.54 -33.21
C ASP A 399 1.90 9.59 -33.01
N SER A 400 3.14 9.09 -32.92
CA SER A 400 4.33 9.93 -32.80
C SER A 400 4.22 11.02 -31.70
N PHE A 401 3.60 10.68 -30.57
CA PHE A 401 3.49 11.59 -29.41
C PHE A 401 4.88 11.99 -28.94
N ARG A 402 5.14 13.29 -28.92
CA ARG A 402 6.47 13.82 -28.58
C ARG A 402 6.58 14.08 -27.09
N ILE A 403 7.65 13.57 -26.47
CA ILE A 403 8.02 13.86 -25.08
C ILE A 403 9.48 14.29 -24.98
N GLY A 404 9.78 15.18 -24.05
CA GLY A 404 11.14 15.62 -23.74
C GLY A 404 11.92 14.55 -23.00
N VAL A 405 13.23 14.42 -23.30
CA VAL A 405 14.11 13.49 -22.58
C VAL A 405 15.51 14.09 -22.36
N PRO A 406 16.19 13.73 -21.26
CA PRO A 406 17.43 14.37 -20.86
C PRO A 406 18.64 14.05 -21.77
N PHE A 407 18.66 12.87 -22.43
CA PHE A 407 19.84 12.39 -23.11
C PHE A 407 19.57 11.96 -24.55
N LYS A 408 20.52 12.26 -25.45
CA LYS A 408 20.58 11.69 -26.81
C LYS A 408 21.15 10.26 -26.74
N THR A 409 20.29 9.33 -26.34
CA THR A 409 20.67 7.91 -26.17
C THR A 409 19.57 6.98 -26.65
N LYS A 410 19.79 5.69 -26.52
CA LYS A 410 18.77 4.66 -26.78
C LYS A 410 17.91 4.44 -25.54
N TYR A 411 16.62 4.34 -25.76
CA TYR A 411 15.59 4.04 -24.78
C TYR A 411 14.99 2.68 -25.10
N LYS A 412 15.19 1.68 -24.22
CA LYS A 412 14.78 0.30 -24.45
C LYS A 412 13.47 0.02 -23.73
N LEU A 413 12.43 -0.42 -24.44
CA LEU A 413 11.15 -0.83 -23.85
C LEU A 413 11.35 -1.99 -22.88
N VAL A 414 10.83 -1.86 -21.66
CA VAL A 414 10.90 -2.88 -20.59
C VAL A 414 9.55 -3.27 -20.03
N LEU A 415 8.52 -2.44 -20.26
CA LEU A 415 7.13 -2.75 -19.96
C LEU A 415 6.23 -1.98 -20.93
N GLY A 416 5.28 -2.66 -21.56
CA GLY A 416 4.31 -2.09 -22.47
C GLY A 416 2.94 -2.79 -22.32
N ASP A 417 1.90 -2.15 -22.85
CA ASP A 417 0.54 -2.71 -22.94
C ASP A 417 0.43 -3.75 -24.08
N ASN A 418 1.11 -3.50 -25.20
CA ASN A 418 1.22 -4.41 -26.34
C ASN A 418 2.68 -4.44 -26.85
N GLU A 419 3.52 -5.25 -26.22
CA GLU A 419 4.95 -5.34 -26.52
C GLU A 419 5.23 -5.88 -27.94
N ALA A 420 4.28 -6.50 -28.61
CA ALA A 420 4.43 -7.02 -29.96
C ALA A 420 4.47 -5.87 -30.99
N ASP A 421 3.60 -4.88 -30.82
CA ASP A 421 3.43 -3.76 -31.75
C ASP A 421 4.27 -2.53 -31.38
N GLN A 422 4.69 -2.44 -30.10
CA GLN A 422 5.50 -1.32 -29.64
C GLN A 422 6.96 -1.41 -30.08
N LYS A 423 7.55 -0.29 -30.43
CA LYS A 423 8.98 -0.19 -30.78
C LYS A 423 9.84 -0.55 -29.56
N LYS A 424 10.58 -1.64 -29.67
CA LYS A 424 11.44 -2.17 -28.60
C LYS A 424 12.59 -1.24 -28.22
N THR A 425 13.02 -0.36 -29.13
CA THR A 425 14.10 0.59 -28.87
C THR A 425 13.82 1.87 -29.65
N LEU A 426 13.82 2.99 -28.94
CA LEU A 426 13.76 4.33 -29.50
C LEU A 426 15.11 5.03 -29.36
N THR A 427 15.44 5.90 -30.30
CA THR A 427 16.60 6.77 -30.21
C THR A 427 16.11 8.21 -30.11
N ALA A 428 16.59 8.95 -29.12
CA ALA A 428 16.23 10.35 -28.95
C ALA A 428 16.77 11.20 -30.10
N VAL A 429 15.92 12.10 -30.57
CA VAL A 429 16.23 13.07 -31.62
C VAL A 429 16.41 14.47 -31.04
N LYS A 430 17.13 15.33 -31.73
CA LYS A 430 17.22 16.74 -31.35
C LYS A 430 15.87 17.41 -31.56
N GLY A 431 15.38 18.10 -30.56
CA GLY A 431 14.11 18.84 -30.62
C GLY A 431 13.62 19.17 -29.21
N ASP A 432 13.44 20.44 -28.95
CA ASP A 432 13.03 20.92 -27.63
C ASP A 432 11.59 20.47 -27.33
N CYS A 433 11.41 19.83 -26.17
CA CYS A 433 10.11 19.41 -25.68
C CYS A 433 10.19 19.28 -24.14
N ASP A 434 9.14 19.67 -23.43
CA ASP A 434 9.04 19.56 -21.97
C ASP A 434 10.26 20.10 -21.20
N GLY A 435 10.90 21.16 -21.75
CA GLY A 435 12.11 21.77 -21.20
C GLY A 435 13.41 20.99 -21.43
N TYR A 436 13.40 19.91 -22.22
CA TYR A 436 14.58 19.15 -22.59
C TYR A 436 14.97 19.35 -24.05
N PRO A 437 16.29 19.39 -24.40
CA PRO A 437 16.76 19.63 -25.77
C PRO A 437 16.68 18.40 -26.68
N GLN A 438 16.31 17.26 -26.15
CA GLN A 438 16.09 16.02 -26.85
C GLN A 438 14.65 15.55 -26.67
N SER A 439 14.14 14.78 -27.62
CA SER A 439 12.78 14.23 -27.53
C SER A 439 12.69 12.80 -28.08
N LEU A 440 11.67 12.09 -27.66
CA LEU A 440 11.24 10.82 -28.23
C LEU A 440 9.90 11.02 -28.95
N LEU A 441 9.67 10.24 -29.98
CA LEU A 441 8.39 10.08 -30.64
C LEU A 441 7.88 8.68 -30.32
N ILE A 442 6.77 8.61 -29.59
CA ILE A 442 6.20 7.37 -29.04
C ILE A 442 4.78 7.20 -29.57
N ASP A 443 4.50 6.02 -30.11
CA ASP A 443 3.13 5.66 -30.47
C ASP A 443 2.45 5.14 -29.18
N LEU A 444 1.42 5.84 -28.71
CA LEU A 444 0.67 5.52 -27.49
C LEU A 444 -0.70 4.99 -27.87
N HIS A 445 -0.97 3.74 -27.53
CA HIS A 445 -2.27 3.12 -27.72
C HIS A 445 -3.33 3.71 -26.78
N LYS A 446 -4.58 3.31 -26.98
CA LYS A 446 -5.67 3.62 -26.04
C LYS A 446 -5.33 2.99 -24.66
N TYR A 447 -5.33 3.81 -23.61
CA TYR A 447 -4.86 3.42 -22.27
C TYR A 447 -3.43 2.87 -22.26
N GLY A 448 -2.59 3.42 -23.14
CA GLY A 448 -1.25 2.90 -23.48
C GLY A 448 -0.25 3.07 -22.36
N ILE A 449 0.62 2.08 -22.26
CA ILE A 449 1.72 2.00 -21.29
C ILE A 449 3.02 1.87 -22.07
N ALA A 450 3.98 2.77 -21.81
CA ALA A 450 5.31 2.68 -22.36
C ALA A 450 6.35 3.00 -21.29
N VAL A 451 7.12 1.99 -20.86
CA VAL A 451 8.20 2.17 -19.87
C VAL A 451 9.52 1.80 -20.52
N TYR A 452 10.43 2.77 -20.58
CA TYR A 452 11.73 2.60 -21.23
C TYR A 452 12.87 2.67 -20.22
N GLU A 453 13.81 1.76 -20.33
CA GLU A 453 15.11 1.82 -19.66
C GLU A 453 16.06 2.75 -20.42
N PHE A 454 16.79 3.59 -19.69
CA PHE A 454 17.89 4.41 -20.22
C PHE A 454 18.99 4.60 -19.19
N ASN A 455 20.18 4.97 -19.67
CA ASN A 455 21.33 5.29 -18.82
C ASN A 455 21.71 6.77 -18.98
N GLY A 456 22.20 7.36 -17.90
CA GLY A 456 22.67 8.74 -17.83
C GLY A 456 22.49 9.30 -16.42
N ASP A 457 23.37 10.22 -16.06
CA ASP A 457 23.32 10.92 -14.77
C ASP A 457 22.35 12.09 -14.85
N VAL A 458 21.10 11.84 -14.51
CA VAL A 458 20.00 12.80 -14.59
C VAL A 458 20.23 14.02 -13.68
N SER A 459 21.05 13.89 -12.63
CA SER A 459 21.37 15.01 -11.72
C SER A 459 22.09 16.17 -12.44
N LYS A 460 22.82 15.86 -13.51
CA LYS A 460 23.56 16.83 -14.34
C LYS A 460 22.73 17.56 -15.38
N VAL A 461 21.47 17.16 -15.57
CA VAL A 461 20.59 17.77 -16.57
C VAL A 461 19.41 18.39 -15.85
N GLN A 462 19.26 19.70 -15.99
CA GLN A 462 18.08 20.42 -15.53
C GLN A 462 17.20 20.77 -16.73
N PRO A 463 15.88 20.58 -16.66
CA PRO A 463 14.99 21.08 -17.68
C PRO A 463 15.07 22.62 -17.70
N SER A 464 15.01 23.21 -18.89
CA SER A 464 14.83 24.66 -19.02
C SER A 464 13.54 25.05 -18.30
N LYS A 465 13.53 26.17 -17.59
CA LYS A 465 12.29 26.69 -17.01
C LYS A 465 11.31 26.93 -18.16
N ILE A 466 10.18 26.25 -18.13
CA ILE A 466 9.03 26.46 -19.01
C ILE A 466 8.25 27.64 -18.48
#